data_5e7c31fc1d8f16f65af00367358a9806
#
_entry.id   5e7c31fc1d8f16f65af00367358a9806
#
_cell.length_a   1.000
_cell.length_b   1.000
_cell.length_c   1.000
_cell.angle_alpha   90.00
_cell.angle_beta   90.00
_cell.angle_gamma   90.00
#
_symmetry.space_group_name_H-M   'P 1'
#
loop_
_entity.id
_entity.type
_entity.pdbx_description
1 polymer ?
#
loop_
_entity_poly.entity_id
_entity_poly.type
_entity_poly.pdbx_seq_one_letter_code
_entity_poly.pdbx_strand_id
1 'polypeptide(L)'
;LAALLDGSGSFSRAALADTARQFSVCPFELGLDLSEWCDVVIGDYNYLFDPVVHLKRFFDAAGDWLFLIDEAHNLPDRARAMYSAQFAKSSLTEAKRALGKGKSSLKTALTKADKVFLAVRKACAQAAPRTGAEPAGETEPTQVSLLPAEAAPDFALPQPLYARDGTVFLQQLPAALPAALRAVHTPLQDWLEQNPEDPAHAQLLELYFALQDIARAADRYDSHFVTQLTARGSEL
;
A
#
# COMPACT_ATOMS: atom_id res chain seq x y z
N LEU A 1 -13.64 -30.43 -11.82
CA LEU A 1 -14.86 -29.80 -12.32
C LEU A 1 -15.85 -30.86 -12.80
N ALA A 2 -15.50 -31.79 -13.73
CA ALA A 2 -16.39 -32.80 -14.25
C ALA A 2 -17.10 -33.62 -13.12
N ALA A 3 -16.36 -34.03 -12.09
CA ALA A 3 -16.94 -34.77 -10.95
C ALA A 3 -17.97 -33.97 -10.14
N LEU A 4 -17.89 -32.64 -10.16
CA LEU A 4 -18.91 -31.75 -9.57
C LEU A 4 -20.14 -31.66 -10.48
N LEU A 5 -19.94 -31.49 -11.77
CA LEU A 5 -21.02 -31.35 -12.74
C LEU A 5 -21.86 -32.60 -12.92
N ASP A 6 -21.23 -33.79 -12.77
CA ASP A 6 -21.90 -35.10 -12.84
C ASP A 6 -22.72 -35.45 -11.58
N GLY A 7 -22.55 -34.72 -10.47
CA GLY A 7 -23.12 -35.08 -9.18
C GLY A 7 -24.49 -34.49 -8.87
N SER A 8 -24.58 -33.26 -8.49
CA SER A 8 -25.84 -32.63 -8.06
C SER A 8 -25.92 -31.18 -8.57
N GLY A 9 -27.15 -30.71 -8.85
CA GLY A 9 -27.39 -29.36 -9.31
C GLY A 9 -27.16 -28.23 -8.25
N SER A 10 -26.53 -28.56 -7.11
CA SER A 10 -26.22 -27.59 -6.05
C SER A 10 -24.76 -27.70 -5.59
N PHE A 11 -24.02 -26.64 -5.76
CA PHE A 11 -22.60 -26.55 -5.45
C PHE A 11 -22.38 -25.69 -4.20
N SER A 12 -22.67 -26.26 -3.02
CA SER A 12 -22.47 -25.57 -1.76
C SER A 12 -20.97 -25.39 -1.47
N ARG A 13 -20.63 -24.44 -0.58
CA ARG A 13 -19.26 -24.23 -0.10
C ARG A 13 -18.64 -25.52 0.46
N ALA A 14 -19.44 -26.37 1.14
CA ALA A 14 -18.99 -27.65 1.67
C ALA A 14 -18.65 -28.62 0.53
N ALA A 15 -19.52 -28.74 -0.47
CA ALA A 15 -19.28 -29.62 -1.61
C ALA A 15 -18.01 -29.21 -2.39
N LEU A 16 -17.80 -27.91 -2.60
CA LEU A 16 -16.58 -27.38 -3.22
C LEU A 16 -15.33 -27.73 -2.38
N ALA A 17 -15.39 -27.51 -1.06
CA ALA A 17 -14.27 -27.80 -0.17
C ALA A 17 -13.95 -29.31 -0.11
N ASP A 18 -14.94 -30.18 -0.11
CA ASP A 18 -14.76 -31.63 -0.10
C ASP A 18 -14.15 -32.11 -1.42
N THR A 19 -14.68 -31.65 -2.54
CA THR A 19 -14.13 -31.94 -3.87
C THR A 19 -12.69 -31.45 -4.00
N ALA A 20 -12.42 -30.21 -3.55
CA ALA A 20 -11.08 -29.63 -3.59
C ALA A 20 -10.07 -30.46 -2.79
N ARG A 21 -10.47 -30.99 -1.61
CA ARG A 21 -9.64 -31.88 -0.80
C ARG A 21 -9.40 -33.24 -1.52
N GLN A 22 -10.45 -33.82 -2.12
CA GLN A 22 -10.35 -35.08 -2.84
C GLN A 22 -9.34 -35.00 -4.01
N PHE A 23 -9.33 -33.89 -4.74
CA PHE A 23 -8.48 -33.72 -5.90
C PHE A 23 -7.23 -32.88 -5.63
N SER A 24 -6.95 -32.47 -4.39
CA SER A 24 -5.80 -31.67 -3.99
C SER A 24 -5.68 -30.34 -4.78
N VAL A 25 -6.81 -29.68 -5.01
CA VAL A 25 -6.89 -28.37 -5.71
C VAL A 25 -7.35 -27.27 -4.76
N CYS A 26 -7.11 -26.01 -5.15
CA CYS A 26 -7.59 -24.86 -4.40
C CYS A 26 -9.13 -24.74 -4.50
N PRO A 27 -9.88 -24.71 -3.39
CA PRO A 27 -11.34 -24.60 -3.43
C PRO A 27 -11.81 -23.25 -4.01
N PHE A 28 -11.01 -22.19 -3.90
CA PHE A 28 -11.30 -20.89 -4.49
C PHE A 28 -11.20 -20.95 -6.02
N GLU A 29 -10.11 -21.48 -6.55
CA GLU A 29 -9.93 -21.66 -8.00
C GLU A 29 -11.00 -22.59 -8.60
N LEU A 30 -11.33 -23.69 -7.90
CA LEU A 30 -12.41 -24.57 -8.32
C LEU A 30 -13.76 -23.85 -8.39
N GLY A 31 -14.01 -22.93 -7.45
CA GLY A 31 -15.19 -22.06 -7.46
C GLY A 31 -15.20 -21.08 -8.63
N LEU A 32 -14.05 -20.50 -8.97
CA LEU A 32 -13.90 -19.64 -10.14
C LEU A 32 -14.14 -20.40 -11.45
N ASP A 33 -13.56 -21.60 -11.59
CA ASP A 33 -13.79 -22.45 -12.75
C ASP A 33 -15.28 -22.82 -12.92
N LEU A 34 -15.98 -23.06 -11.81
CA LEU A 34 -17.42 -23.33 -11.84
C LEU A 34 -18.21 -22.10 -12.25
N SER A 35 -17.82 -20.90 -11.81
CA SER A 35 -18.51 -19.65 -12.12
C SER A 35 -18.49 -19.28 -13.61
N GLU A 36 -17.55 -19.80 -14.40
CA GLU A 36 -17.53 -19.64 -15.86
C GLU A 36 -18.75 -20.30 -16.57
N TRP A 37 -19.44 -21.20 -15.88
CA TRP A 37 -20.63 -21.91 -16.39
C TRP A 37 -21.94 -21.30 -15.87
N CYS A 38 -21.86 -20.20 -15.12
CA CYS A 38 -23.03 -19.57 -14.53
C CYS A 38 -23.50 -18.36 -15.37
N ASP A 39 -24.81 -18.23 -15.55
CA ASP A 39 -25.43 -17.06 -16.21
C ASP A 39 -25.39 -15.82 -15.31
N VAL A 40 -25.34 -16.02 -13.99
CA VAL A 40 -25.30 -14.95 -12.99
C VAL A 40 -24.26 -15.27 -11.93
N VAL A 41 -23.36 -14.33 -11.65
CA VAL A 41 -22.37 -14.42 -10.58
C VAL A 41 -22.59 -13.28 -9.61
N ILE A 42 -22.70 -13.57 -8.31
CA ILE A 42 -22.78 -12.58 -7.24
C ILE A 42 -21.46 -12.61 -6.49
N GLY A 43 -20.81 -11.47 -6.39
CA GLY A 43 -19.50 -11.35 -5.75
C GLY A 43 -19.22 -9.97 -5.18
N ASP A 44 -18.08 -9.82 -4.54
CA ASP A 44 -17.62 -8.53 -4.08
C ASP A 44 -17.11 -7.70 -5.28
N TYR A 45 -17.47 -6.43 -5.34
CA TYR A 45 -17.04 -5.53 -6.42
C TYR A 45 -15.53 -5.29 -6.44
N ASN A 46 -14.79 -5.65 -5.36
CA ASN A 46 -13.33 -5.64 -5.37
C ASN A 46 -12.76 -6.54 -6.47
N TYR A 47 -13.43 -7.66 -6.79
CA TYR A 47 -13.02 -8.53 -7.90
C TYR A 47 -13.04 -7.85 -9.27
N LEU A 48 -13.81 -6.79 -9.41
CA LEU A 48 -13.89 -5.98 -10.63
C LEU A 48 -12.97 -4.75 -10.58
N PHE A 49 -12.92 -4.03 -9.45
CA PHE A 49 -12.33 -2.70 -9.37
C PHE A 49 -11.00 -2.63 -8.64
N ASP A 50 -10.72 -3.57 -7.71
CA ASP A 50 -9.49 -3.53 -6.92
C ASP A 50 -8.29 -4.00 -7.74
N PRO A 51 -7.26 -3.17 -7.94
CA PRO A 51 -6.11 -3.52 -8.77
C PRO A 51 -5.26 -4.68 -8.24
N VAL A 52 -5.50 -5.16 -7.00
CA VAL A 52 -4.78 -6.26 -6.37
C VAL A 52 -5.53 -7.58 -6.52
N VAL A 53 -6.84 -7.55 -6.29
CA VAL A 53 -7.67 -8.77 -6.28
C VAL A 53 -8.54 -8.92 -7.53
N HIS A 54 -8.40 -8.00 -8.49
CA HIS A 54 -9.08 -8.03 -9.78
C HIS A 54 -8.95 -9.40 -10.47
N LEU A 55 -10.08 -9.97 -10.84
CA LEU A 55 -10.12 -11.29 -11.48
C LEU A 55 -9.87 -11.16 -12.99
N LYS A 56 -8.60 -11.15 -13.37
CA LYS A 56 -8.13 -10.98 -14.76
C LYS A 56 -8.77 -11.98 -15.72
N ARG A 57 -8.96 -13.23 -15.28
CA ARG A 57 -9.55 -14.29 -16.13
C ARG A 57 -10.94 -13.94 -16.67
N PHE A 58 -11.70 -13.10 -15.94
CA PHE A 58 -13.04 -12.68 -16.34
C PHE A 58 -13.07 -11.32 -17.03
N PHE A 59 -12.22 -10.38 -16.61
CA PHE A 59 -12.41 -8.96 -16.92
C PHE A 59 -11.31 -8.34 -17.76
N ASP A 60 -10.16 -9.01 -17.98
CA ASP A 60 -9.12 -8.49 -18.85
C ASP A 60 -9.45 -8.66 -20.34
N ALA A 61 -10.33 -9.61 -20.70
CA ALA A 61 -10.82 -9.78 -22.04
C ALA A 61 -12.18 -9.08 -22.24
N ALA A 62 -12.42 -8.53 -23.41
CA ALA A 62 -13.73 -7.98 -23.75
C ALA A 62 -14.79 -9.09 -23.73
N GLY A 63 -15.90 -8.86 -23.06
CA GLY A 63 -17.04 -9.77 -22.95
C GLY A 63 -18.35 -9.01 -22.81
N ASP A 64 -19.45 -9.68 -23.08
CA ASP A 64 -20.80 -9.11 -22.94
C ASP A 64 -21.26 -9.20 -21.47
N TRP A 65 -20.67 -8.36 -20.61
CA TRP A 65 -20.98 -8.33 -19.20
C TRP A 65 -22.02 -7.27 -18.86
N LEU A 66 -23.00 -7.62 -18.04
CA LEU A 66 -23.91 -6.68 -17.40
C LEU A 66 -23.60 -6.63 -15.91
N PHE A 67 -23.22 -5.45 -15.40
CA PHE A 67 -22.92 -5.25 -14.00
C PHE A 67 -24.07 -4.55 -13.28
N LEU A 68 -24.53 -5.15 -12.18
CA LEU A 68 -25.44 -4.53 -11.22
C LEU A 68 -24.67 -4.29 -9.93
N ILE A 69 -24.38 -3.02 -9.64
CA ILE A 69 -23.55 -2.65 -8.50
C ILE A 69 -24.44 -2.08 -7.41
N ASP A 70 -24.58 -2.83 -6.33
CA ASP A 70 -25.27 -2.38 -5.13
C ASP A 70 -24.40 -1.37 -4.35
N GLU A 71 -25.06 -0.45 -3.64
CA GLU A 71 -24.37 0.58 -2.83
C GLU A 71 -23.30 1.38 -3.61
N ALA A 72 -23.54 1.63 -4.91
CA ALA A 72 -22.58 2.28 -5.80
C ALA A 72 -22.13 3.67 -5.33
N HIS A 73 -22.89 4.33 -4.45
CA HIS A 73 -22.50 5.60 -3.85
C HIS A 73 -21.22 5.50 -2.98
N ASN A 74 -20.86 4.29 -2.50
CA ASN A 74 -19.64 4.03 -1.74
C ASN A 74 -18.40 3.85 -2.64
N LEU A 75 -18.58 3.63 -3.95
CA LEU A 75 -17.46 3.37 -4.87
C LEU A 75 -16.38 4.47 -4.88
N PRO A 76 -16.68 5.78 -4.84
CA PRO A 76 -15.63 6.80 -4.85
C PRO A 76 -14.67 6.68 -3.64
N ASP A 77 -15.20 6.44 -2.45
CA ASP A 77 -14.39 6.30 -1.24
C ASP A 77 -13.64 4.97 -1.21
N ARG A 78 -14.28 3.91 -1.70
CA ARG A 78 -13.64 2.60 -1.86
C ARG A 78 -12.54 2.63 -2.90
N ALA A 79 -12.77 3.27 -4.05
CA ALA A 79 -11.72 3.45 -5.06
C ALA A 79 -10.52 4.22 -4.51
N ARG A 80 -10.75 5.31 -3.76
CA ARG A 80 -9.64 5.99 -3.07
C ARG A 80 -8.86 5.06 -2.16
N ALA A 81 -9.55 4.23 -1.37
CA ALA A 81 -8.89 3.27 -0.48
C ALA A 81 -8.08 2.23 -1.27
N MET A 82 -8.64 1.66 -2.35
CA MET A 82 -7.98 0.66 -3.20
C MET A 82 -6.69 1.18 -3.88
N TYR A 83 -6.68 2.47 -4.23
CA TYR A 83 -5.54 3.11 -4.90
C TYR A 83 -4.63 3.87 -3.95
N SER A 84 -4.92 3.91 -2.65
CA SER A 84 -4.12 4.56 -1.64
C SER A 84 -3.26 3.57 -0.88
N ALA A 85 -2.09 4.02 -0.44
CA ALA A 85 -1.24 3.27 0.47
C ALA A 85 -0.72 4.18 1.57
N GLN A 86 -0.51 3.61 2.76
CA GLN A 86 0.02 4.33 3.92
C GLN A 86 1.24 3.62 4.46
N PHE A 87 2.19 4.38 4.93
CA PHE A 87 3.38 3.83 5.55
C PHE A 87 3.84 4.71 6.72
N ALA A 88 4.04 4.08 7.87
CA ALA A 88 4.55 4.76 9.06
C ALA A 88 6.03 4.43 9.27
N LYS A 89 6.81 5.44 9.63
CA LYS A 89 8.23 5.27 9.98
C LYS A 89 8.44 4.30 11.14
N SER A 90 7.50 4.21 12.09
CA SER A 90 7.50 3.25 13.21
C SER A 90 7.71 1.82 12.74
N SER A 91 7.11 1.42 11.60
CA SER A 91 7.27 0.07 11.05
C SER A 91 8.73 -0.30 10.78
N LEU A 92 9.54 0.65 10.29
CA LEU A 92 10.98 0.43 10.12
C LEU A 92 11.72 0.26 11.46
N THR A 93 11.32 1.03 12.46
CA THR A 93 11.94 0.99 13.81
C THR A 93 11.58 -0.30 14.53
N GLU A 94 10.34 -0.73 14.43
CA GLU A 94 9.84 -1.98 15.01
C GLU A 94 10.50 -3.19 14.36
N ALA A 95 10.61 -3.21 13.03
CA ALA A 95 11.32 -4.25 12.31
C ALA A 95 12.81 -4.35 12.74
N LYS A 96 13.48 -3.20 12.93
CA LYS A 96 14.87 -3.20 13.47
C LYS A 96 14.96 -3.76 14.88
N ARG A 97 13.95 -3.53 15.73
CA ARG A 97 13.89 -4.09 17.09
C ARG A 97 13.65 -5.60 17.06
N ALA A 98 12.71 -6.05 16.24
CA ALA A 98 12.39 -7.46 16.07
C ALA A 98 13.61 -8.30 15.65
N LEU A 99 14.44 -7.77 14.76
CA LEU A 99 15.70 -8.42 14.33
C LEU A 99 16.78 -8.52 15.42
N GLY A 100 16.55 -7.96 16.61
CA GLY A 100 17.46 -8.06 17.74
C GLY A 100 18.85 -7.42 17.51
N LYS A 101 19.85 -7.92 18.25
CA LYS A 101 21.26 -7.46 18.13
C LYS A 101 21.96 -8.27 17.05
N GLY A 102 22.56 -7.61 16.07
CA GLY A 102 23.31 -8.24 14.98
C GLY A 102 23.42 -7.32 13.77
N LYS A 103 24.38 -7.61 12.88
CA LYS A 103 24.51 -6.95 11.58
C LYS A 103 23.94 -7.88 10.52
N SER A 104 22.96 -7.41 9.75
CA SER A 104 22.42 -8.09 8.58
C SER A 104 22.25 -7.11 7.44
N SER A 105 22.15 -7.61 6.22
CA SER A 105 21.84 -6.81 5.02
C SER A 105 20.51 -6.08 5.22
N LEU A 106 19.50 -6.78 5.71
CA LEU A 106 18.17 -6.22 6.03
C LEU A 106 18.26 -5.07 7.03
N LYS A 107 18.99 -5.25 8.15
CA LYS A 107 19.12 -4.21 9.17
C LYS A 107 19.84 -2.96 8.65
N THR A 108 20.79 -3.16 7.75
CA THR A 108 21.48 -2.07 7.06
C THR A 108 20.53 -1.31 6.12
N ALA A 109 19.71 -2.03 5.35
CA ALA A 109 18.70 -1.45 4.46
C ALA A 109 17.64 -0.66 5.25
N LEU A 110 17.09 -1.25 6.33
CA LEU A 110 16.14 -0.58 7.23
C LEU A 110 16.72 0.70 7.84
N THR A 111 18.01 0.69 8.19
CA THR A 111 18.68 1.87 8.77
C THR A 111 18.87 2.98 7.73
N LYS A 112 19.17 2.61 6.47
CA LYS A 112 19.25 3.59 5.38
C LYS A 112 17.87 4.21 5.08
N ALA A 113 16.83 3.38 5.01
CA ALA A 113 15.45 3.86 4.80
C ALA A 113 15.03 4.81 5.94
N ASP A 114 15.27 4.44 7.20
CA ASP A 114 14.96 5.27 8.37
C ASP A 114 15.63 6.66 8.30
N LYS A 115 16.89 6.75 7.82
CA LYS A 115 17.55 8.04 7.60
C LYS A 115 16.85 8.91 6.56
N VAL A 116 16.33 8.31 5.48
CA VAL A 116 15.55 9.05 4.47
C VAL A 116 14.27 9.60 5.09
N PHE A 117 13.53 8.79 5.85
CA PHE A 117 12.33 9.26 6.55
C PHE A 117 12.63 10.39 7.55
N LEU A 118 13.77 10.33 8.24
CA LEU A 118 14.20 11.41 9.13
C LEU A 118 14.52 12.71 8.37
N ALA A 119 15.13 12.61 7.19
CA ALA A 119 15.41 13.77 6.34
C ALA A 119 14.09 14.40 5.82
N VAL A 120 13.16 13.57 5.33
CA VAL A 120 11.83 14.01 4.88
C VAL A 120 11.07 14.68 6.02
N ARG A 121 11.07 14.09 7.22
CA ARG A 121 10.44 14.70 8.39
C ARG A 121 10.99 16.08 8.74
N LYS A 122 12.31 16.25 8.68
CA LYS A 122 12.94 17.56 8.89
C LYS A 122 12.48 18.57 7.85
N ALA A 123 12.45 18.18 6.59
CA ALA A 123 11.98 19.02 5.50
C ALA A 123 10.49 19.38 5.65
N CYS A 124 9.63 18.46 6.06
CA CYS A 124 8.22 18.74 6.36
C CYS A 124 8.07 19.75 7.52
N ALA A 125 8.87 19.61 8.58
CA ALA A 125 8.83 20.54 9.70
C ALA A 125 9.25 21.97 9.33
N GLN A 126 10.10 22.11 8.32
CA GLN A 126 10.50 23.41 7.76
C GLN A 126 9.42 24.00 6.84
N ALA A 127 8.75 23.14 6.07
CA ALA A 127 7.71 23.55 5.13
C ALA A 127 6.36 23.89 5.79
N ALA A 128 6.08 23.33 6.98
CA ALA A 128 4.86 23.59 7.76
C ALA A 128 5.21 24.28 9.08
N PRO A 129 5.34 25.60 9.12
CA PRO A 129 5.59 26.33 10.35
C PRO A 129 4.46 26.08 11.36
N ARG A 130 4.82 25.87 12.62
CA ARG A 130 3.86 25.70 13.71
C ARG A 130 3.05 26.98 13.87
N THR A 131 1.76 26.92 13.64
CA THR A 131 0.84 28.03 13.85
C THR A 131 0.73 28.32 15.34
N GLY A 132 1.41 29.36 15.79
CA GLY A 132 1.22 30.07 17.04
C GLY A 132 0.93 31.55 16.79
N ALA A 133 0.25 31.90 15.70
CA ALA A 133 -0.19 33.25 15.40
C ALA A 133 -1.61 33.22 14.85
N GLU A 134 -2.47 34.06 15.43
CA GLU A 134 -3.88 34.25 15.05
C GLU A 134 -4.03 34.60 13.57
N PRO A 135 -5.19 34.24 12.95
CA PRO A 135 -5.44 34.54 11.54
C PRO A 135 -5.65 36.03 11.32
N ALA A 136 -4.64 36.70 10.88
CA ALA A 136 -4.80 38.02 10.24
C ALA A 136 -5.15 37.78 8.76
N GLY A 137 -6.32 38.26 8.37
CA GLY A 137 -6.85 38.60 7.07
C GLY A 137 -6.28 37.90 5.82
N GLU A 138 -7.21 37.58 4.92
CA GLU A 138 -6.99 37.12 3.55
C GLU A 138 -5.73 37.75 2.94
N THR A 139 -4.67 36.95 2.81
CA THR A 139 -3.45 37.29 2.08
C THR A 139 -3.13 36.20 1.08
N GLU A 140 -2.84 36.66 -0.12
CA GLU A 140 -2.39 35.87 -1.28
C GLU A 140 -1.33 34.80 -0.93
N PRO A 141 -1.17 33.76 -1.75
CA PRO A 141 -0.25 32.67 -1.46
C PRO A 141 1.17 33.20 -1.29
N THR A 142 1.65 33.20 -0.05
CA THR A 142 2.99 33.63 0.31
C THR A 142 4.01 32.71 -0.36
N GLN A 143 4.79 33.27 -1.27
CA GLN A 143 5.99 32.63 -1.79
C GLN A 143 6.92 32.31 -0.62
N VAL A 144 7.09 31.03 -0.32
CA VAL A 144 8.06 30.58 0.68
C VAL A 144 9.46 30.75 0.08
N SER A 145 10.15 31.79 0.48
CA SER A 145 11.56 32.02 0.17
C SER A 145 12.40 30.92 0.85
N LEU A 146 13.02 30.06 0.07
CA LEU A 146 13.97 29.07 0.54
C LEU A 146 15.29 29.76 0.87
N LEU A 147 15.55 30.02 2.16
CA LEU A 147 16.88 30.40 2.63
C LEU A 147 17.81 29.16 2.63
N PRO A 148 19.09 29.31 2.27
CA PRO A 148 20.02 28.19 2.21
C PRO A 148 20.35 27.67 3.62
N ALA A 149 20.09 26.40 3.85
CA ALA A 149 20.48 25.70 5.06
C ALA A 149 21.81 24.99 4.86
N GLU A 150 22.76 25.25 5.74
CA GLU A 150 24.04 24.56 5.80
C GLU A 150 23.87 23.07 6.14
N ALA A 151 24.51 22.20 5.35
CA ALA A 151 24.93 20.83 5.63
C ALA A 151 23.90 19.84 6.18
N ALA A 152 22.83 19.57 5.42
CA ALA A 152 22.11 18.29 5.46
C ALA A 152 22.20 17.62 4.08
N PRO A 153 22.20 16.28 3.92
CA PRO A 153 22.16 15.69 2.60
C PRO A 153 20.98 16.25 1.84
N ASP A 154 21.21 16.69 0.59
CA ASP A 154 20.31 17.41 -0.29
C ASP A 154 18.96 16.71 -0.50
N PHE A 155 18.07 16.80 0.48
CA PHE A 155 16.69 16.37 0.32
C PHE A 155 15.80 17.61 0.27
N ALA A 156 15.46 18.05 -0.95
CA ALA A 156 14.45 19.06 -1.17
C ALA A 156 13.09 18.37 -1.37
N LEU A 157 12.08 18.79 -0.62
CA LEU A 157 10.70 18.42 -0.93
C LEU A 157 10.29 19.06 -2.26
N PRO A 158 9.48 18.36 -3.09
CA PRO A 158 8.75 19.00 -4.18
C PRO A 158 7.91 20.17 -3.64
N GLN A 159 7.59 21.12 -4.52
CA GLN A 159 6.80 22.29 -4.10
C GLN A 159 5.47 21.81 -3.45
N PRO A 160 5.19 22.19 -2.20
CA PRO A 160 3.97 21.78 -1.52
C PRO A 160 2.75 22.47 -2.15
N LEU A 161 1.68 21.70 -2.33
CA LEU A 161 0.36 22.23 -2.65
C LEU A 161 -0.21 23.01 -1.47
N TYR A 162 0.00 22.45 -0.27
CA TYR A 162 -0.57 22.96 0.96
C TYR A 162 0.18 22.38 2.16
N ALA A 163 0.32 23.15 3.23
CA ALA A 163 0.92 22.68 4.49
C ALA A 163 0.15 23.24 5.70
N ARG A 164 -0.21 22.38 6.65
CA ARG A 164 -0.91 22.76 7.88
C ARG A 164 -0.65 21.76 9.01
N ASP A 165 -0.44 22.25 10.22
CA ASP A 165 -0.38 21.47 11.47
C ASP A 165 0.59 20.27 11.40
N GLY A 166 1.77 20.47 10.82
CA GLY A 166 2.78 19.40 10.65
C GLY A 166 2.48 18.41 9.52
N THR A 167 1.45 18.69 8.70
CA THR A 167 1.12 17.91 7.50
C THR A 167 1.42 18.72 6.26
N VAL A 168 2.09 18.08 5.29
CA VAL A 168 2.42 18.67 3.99
C VAL A 168 1.78 17.83 2.90
N PHE A 169 1.08 18.47 1.97
CA PHE A 169 0.48 17.85 0.80
C PHE A 169 1.28 18.19 -0.44
N LEU A 170 1.67 17.19 -1.21
CA LEU A 170 2.48 17.32 -2.41
C LEU A 170 1.75 16.71 -3.60
N GLN A 171 1.83 17.36 -4.76
CA GLN A 171 1.35 16.81 -6.03
C GLN A 171 2.27 15.69 -6.54
N GLN A 172 3.51 15.65 -6.07
CA GLN A 172 4.49 14.68 -6.51
C GLN A 172 4.91 13.79 -5.35
N LEU A 173 5.13 12.51 -5.63
CA LEU A 173 5.73 11.58 -4.66
C LEU A 173 7.24 11.87 -4.59
N PRO A 174 7.81 12.21 -3.40
CA PRO A 174 9.24 12.40 -3.26
C PRO A 174 10.00 11.12 -3.60
N ALA A 175 10.74 11.11 -4.70
CA ALA A 175 11.36 9.91 -5.27
C ALA A 175 12.27 9.14 -4.29
N ALA A 176 12.84 9.83 -3.31
CA ALA A 176 13.69 9.23 -2.29
C ALA A 176 12.92 8.25 -1.38
N LEU A 177 11.63 8.47 -1.12
CA LEU A 177 10.81 7.60 -0.28
C LEU A 177 10.59 6.21 -0.91
N PRO A 178 9.98 6.08 -2.10
CA PRO A 178 9.79 4.77 -2.70
C PRO A 178 11.11 4.09 -3.03
N ALA A 179 12.16 4.83 -3.40
CA ALA A 179 13.49 4.27 -3.65
C ALA A 179 14.09 3.64 -2.37
N ALA A 180 13.99 4.33 -1.22
CA ALA A 180 14.47 3.82 0.05
C ALA A 180 13.70 2.56 0.50
N LEU A 181 12.38 2.53 0.31
CA LEU A 181 11.53 1.39 0.66
C LEU A 181 11.77 0.20 -0.27
N ARG A 182 11.92 0.41 -1.57
CA ARG A 182 12.29 -0.65 -2.53
C ARG A 182 13.64 -1.29 -2.18
N ALA A 183 14.61 -0.52 -1.68
CA ALA A 183 15.90 -1.06 -1.24
C ALA A 183 15.80 -1.99 -0.02
N VAL A 184 14.71 -1.94 0.74
CA VAL A 184 14.43 -2.86 1.85
C VAL A 184 13.80 -4.16 1.37
N HIS A 185 13.06 -4.14 0.25
CA HIS A 185 12.22 -5.24 -0.20
C HIS A 185 13.00 -6.55 -0.40
N THR A 186 14.06 -6.55 -1.23
CA THR A 186 14.84 -7.78 -1.49
C THR A 186 15.50 -8.35 -0.24
N PRO A 187 16.24 -7.57 0.59
CA PRO A 187 16.80 -8.10 1.82
C PRO A 187 15.76 -8.62 2.81
N LEU A 188 14.53 -8.08 2.79
CA LEU A 188 13.43 -8.52 3.63
C LEU A 188 12.85 -9.85 3.13
N GLN A 189 12.66 -9.98 1.82
CA GLN A 189 12.21 -11.22 1.20
C GLN A 189 13.20 -12.35 1.47
N ASP A 190 14.49 -12.13 1.22
CA ASP A 190 15.54 -13.12 1.49
C ASP A 190 15.53 -13.57 2.97
N TRP A 191 15.31 -12.61 3.88
CA TRP A 191 15.25 -12.93 5.31
C TRP A 191 14.02 -13.77 5.67
N LEU A 192 12.84 -13.43 5.14
CA LEU A 192 11.60 -14.19 5.36
C LEU A 192 11.71 -15.64 4.87
N GLU A 193 12.29 -15.84 3.70
CA GLU A 193 12.50 -17.17 3.12
C GLU A 193 13.47 -18.03 3.97
N GLN A 194 14.49 -17.41 4.56
CA GLN A 194 15.51 -18.09 5.35
C GLN A 194 15.08 -18.33 6.81
N ASN A 195 14.09 -17.63 7.32
CA ASN A 195 13.71 -17.65 8.74
C ASN A 195 12.18 -17.84 8.94
N PRO A 196 11.56 -18.91 8.42
CA PRO A 196 10.12 -19.09 8.46
C PRO A 196 9.56 -19.30 9.89
N GLU A 197 10.36 -19.80 10.82
CA GLU A 197 9.96 -20.09 12.21
C GLU A 197 10.43 -19.04 13.22
N ASP A 198 11.08 -17.96 12.76
CA ASP A 198 11.58 -16.91 13.65
C ASP A 198 10.38 -16.14 14.27
N PRO A 199 10.42 -15.82 15.58
CA PRO A 199 9.34 -15.06 16.23
C PRO A 199 9.05 -13.69 15.56
N ALA A 200 10.02 -13.09 14.90
CA ALA A 200 9.88 -11.83 14.17
C ALA A 200 9.22 -12.02 12.79
N HIS A 201 9.06 -13.26 12.30
CA HIS A 201 8.60 -13.53 10.95
C HIS A 201 7.25 -12.88 10.64
N ALA A 202 6.25 -13.05 11.51
CA ALA A 202 4.92 -12.47 11.30
C ALA A 202 4.96 -10.94 11.18
N GLN A 203 5.70 -10.26 12.06
CA GLN A 203 5.84 -8.81 12.03
C GLN A 203 6.59 -8.31 10.79
N LEU A 204 7.63 -9.03 10.37
CA LEU A 204 8.37 -8.67 9.16
C LEU A 204 7.58 -8.98 7.88
N LEU A 205 6.70 -9.97 7.91
CA LEU A 205 5.76 -10.24 6.83
C LEU A 205 4.72 -9.10 6.66
N GLU A 206 4.23 -8.54 7.75
CA GLU A 206 3.37 -7.33 7.70
C GLU A 206 4.11 -6.14 7.06
N LEU A 207 5.38 -5.93 7.43
CA LEU A 207 6.21 -4.92 6.79
C LEU A 207 6.37 -5.19 5.29
N TYR A 208 6.57 -6.43 4.88
CA TYR A 208 6.71 -6.82 3.48
C TYR A 208 5.47 -6.45 2.67
N PHE A 209 4.27 -6.74 3.17
CA PHE A 209 3.03 -6.35 2.51
C PHE A 209 2.85 -4.82 2.45
N ALA A 210 3.15 -4.10 3.53
CA ALA A 210 3.11 -2.64 3.53
C ALA A 210 4.07 -2.02 2.49
N LEU A 211 5.27 -2.60 2.31
CA LEU A 211 6.20 -2.18 1.27
C LEU A 211 5.67 -2.44 -0.14
N GLN A 212 5.00 -3.59 -0.35
CA GLN A 212 4.36 -3.89 -1.63
C GLN A 212 3.22 -2.93 -1.95
N ASP A 213 2.40 -2.57 -0.96
CA ASP A 213 1.30 -1.60 -1.16
C ASP A 213 1.83 -0.24 -1.59
N ILE A 214 2.87 0.26 -0.92
CA ILE A 214 3.54 1.52 -1.31
C ILE A 214 4.17 1.42 -2.70
N ALA A 215 4.82 0.31 -3.03
CA ALA A 215 5.42 0.12 -4.34
C ALA A 215 4.35 0.16 -5.45
N ARG A 216 3.22 -0.55 -5.25
CA ARG A 216 2.09 -0.54 -6.19
C ARG A 216 1.47 0.85 -6.36
N ALA A 217 1.28 1.58 -5.26
CA ALA A 217 0.78 2.95 -5.32
C ALA A 217 1.76 3.89 -6.04
N ALA A 218 3.05 3.74 -5.77
CA ALA A 218 4.10 4.53 -6.41
C ALA A 218 4.22 4.25 -7.92
N ASP A 219 4.02 3.01 -8.36
CA ASP A 219 4.06 2.63 -9.77
C ASP A 219 2.84 3.16 -10.58
N ARG A 220 1.72 3.43 -9.88
CA ARG A 220 0.51 4.01 -10.48
C ARG A 220 0.40 5.52 -10.30
N TYR A 221 1.39 6.13 -9.64
CA TYR A 221 1.33 7.54 -9.26
C TYR A 221 1.30 8.45 -10.47
N ASP A 222 0.27 9.28 -10.60
CA ASP A 222 0.08 10.24 -11.67
C ASP A 222 -0.46 11.60 -11.11
N SER A 223 -0.97 12.45 -11.99
CA SER A 223 -1.51 13.77 -11.62
C SER A 223 -2.78 13.73 -10.76
N HIS A 224 -3.45 12.58 -10.61
CA HIS A 224 -4.63 12.42 -9.78
C HIS A 224 -4.30 12.02 -8.34
N PHE A 225 -3.03 11.67 -8.07
CA PHE A 225 -2.56 11.32 -6.73
C PHE A 225 -2.05 12.53 -5.96
N VAL A 226 -2.17 12.46 -4.66
CA VAL A 226 -1.58 13.43 -3.73
C VAL A 226 -0.80 12.67 -2.66
N THR A 227 0.42 13.11 -2.40
CA THR A 227 1.22 12.61 -1.28
C THR A 227 0.95 13.45 -0.04
N GLN A 228 0.49 12.81 1.01
CA GLN A 228 0.35 13.41 2.32
C GLN A 228 1.49 12.94 3.22
N LEU A 229 2.26 13.88 3.75
CA LEU A 229 3.33 13.64 4.72
C LEU A 229 2.95 14.29 6.04
N THR A 230 2.77 13.51 7.09
CA THR A 230 2.39 14.01 8.42
C THR A 230 3.49 13.74 9.42
N ALA A 231 4.14 14.78 9.93
CA ALA A 231 5.15 14.68 10.98
C ALA A 231 4.51 14.84 12.37
N ARG A 232 4.42 13.76 13.14
CA ARG A 232 3.89 13.76 14.52
C ARG A 232 4.98 13.30 15.48
N GLY A 233 5.50 14.19 16.33
CA GLY A 233 6.55 13.85 17.28
C GLY A 233 7.78 13.24 16.61
N SER A 234 8.05 11.97 16.87
CA SER A 234 9.13 11.19 16.23
C SER A 234 8.71 10.47 14.94
N GLU A 235 7.43 10.51 14.56
CA GLU A 235 6.86 9.82 13.40
C GLU A 235 6.79 10.71 12.14
N LEU A 236 6.77 10.04 11.02
CA LEU A 236 6.44 10.57 9.70
C LEU A 236 5.50 9.59 9.02
#